data_da4676fa2cc71358f6ac8e7a26c0ffcc
#
_entry.id   da4676fa2cc71358f6ac8e7a26c0ffcc
#
_cell.length_a   1.000
_cell.length_b   1.000
_cell.length_c   1.000
_cell.angle_alpha   90.00
_cell.angle_beta   90.00
_cell.angle_gamma   90.00
#
_symmetry.space_group_name_H-M   'P 1'
#
loop_
_entity.id
_entity.type
_entity.pdbx_description
1 polymer ?
#
loop_
_entity_poly.entity_id
_entity_poly.type
_entity_poly.pdbx_seq_one_letter_code
_entity_poly.pdbx_strand_id
1 'polypeptide(L)'
;SLTDCLIIGESIPGGTTTALAVLRALGFDAQVSSSMPENPAELKNEIVESALKRIDSDHPYSIVAKVGDPMIPFVAGMLSAASGVSNVMLAGGTQMAAVLAFASKIGFNEENTVIGTTSYITNDQNVNFKDLIQKIANVPIISIDPGLKNSQYSGLKAFSEGFAKEGAGAGGTT
;
A
#
# COMPACT_ATOMS: atom_id res chain seq x y z
N SER A 1 4.73 0.50 -27.19
CA SER A 1 3.87 0.58 -26.00
C SER A 1 2.64 1.41 -26.32
N LEU A 2 1.53 1.14 -25.65
CA LEU A 2 0.29 1.90 -25.82
C LEU A 2 0.25 3.14 -24.91
N THR A 3 1.16 3.23 -23.94
CA THR A 3 1.29 4.34 -23.01
C THR A 3 2.72 4.40 -22.46
N ASP A 4 3.17 5.59 -22.12
CA ASP A 4 4.49 5.82 -21.53
C ASP A 4 4.47 5.69 -20.01
N CYS A 5 3.28 5.74 -19.40
CA CYS A 5 3.09 5.61 -17.95
C CYS A 5 1.75 4.93 -17.64
N LEU A 6 1.78 3.95 -16.75
CA LEU A 6 0.61 3.32 -16.16
C LEU A 6 0.49 3.75 -14.70
N ILE A 7 -0.63 4.34 -14.31
CA ILE A 7 -0.92 4.69 -12.93
C ILE A 7 -1.99 3.74 -12.39
N ILE A 8 -1.70 3.09 -11.27
CA ILE A 8 -2.61 2.15 -10.61
C ILE A 8 -2.93 2.69 -9.22
N GLY A 9 -4.17 3.13 -9.02
CA GLY A 9 -4.70 3.56 -7.72
C GLY A 9 -5.55 2.46 -7.08
N GLU A 10 -5.61 2.45 -5.75
CA GLU A 10 -6.45 1.54 -4.99
C GLU A 10 -7.42 2.29 -4.08
N SER A 11 -8.55 1.66 -3.80
CA SER A 11 -9.55 2.12 -2.83
C SER A 11 -10.32 0.90 -2.30
N ILE A 12 -9.70 0.20 -1.33
CA ILE A 12 -10.28 -1.01 -0.74
C ILE A 12 -10.53 -0.80 0.74
N PRO A 13 -11.80 -0.67 1.17
CA PRO A 13 -12.14 -0.58 2.59
C PRO A 13 -11.62 -1.78 3.39
N GLY A 14 -10.97 -1.51 4.53
CA GLY A 14 -10.44 -2.56 5.40
C GLY A 14 -9.18 -3.27 4.91
N GLY A 15 -8.67 -2.97 3.72
CA GLY A 15 -7.50 -3.62 3.11
C GLY A 15 -6.18 -3.42 3.85
N THR A 16 -6.10 -2.50 4.80
CA THR A 16 -4.89 -2.31 5.62
C THR A 16 -4.59 -3.50 6.53
N THR A 17 -5.59 -4.28 6.93
CA THR A 17 -5.38 -5.49 7.76
C THR A 17 -4.80 -6.63 6.93
N THR A 18 -5.32 -6.87 5.73
CA THR A 18 -4.77 -7.88 4.79
C THR A 18 -3.38 -7.49 4.32
N ALA A 19 -3.15 -6.21 4.03
CA ALA A 19 -1.83 -5.68 3.70
C ALA A 19 -0.81 -5.93 4.82
N LEU A 20 -1.16 -5.66 6.09
CA LEU A 20 -0.31 -5.94 7.24
C LEU A 20 0.04 -7.42 7.35
N ALA A 21 -0.96 -8.30 7.17
CA ALA A 21 -0.76 -9.74 7.23
C ALA A 21 0.20 -10.22 6.14
N VAL A 22 0.03 -9.76 4.90
CA VAL A 22 0.92 -10.11 3.78
C VAL A 22 2.33 -9.58 4.01
N LEU A 23 2.49 -8.32 4.42
CA LEU A 23 3.79 -7.72 4.70
C LEU A 23 4.57 -8.51 5.76
N ARG A 24 3.94 -8.82 6.89
CA ARG A 24 4.55 -9.60 7.97
C ARG A 24 4.86 -11.03 7.56
N ALA A 25 3.96 -11.67 6.84
CA ALA A 25 4.19 -13.02 6.32
C ALA A 25 5.34 -13.10 5.32
N LEU A 26 5.58 -12.01 4.57
CA LEU A 26 6.74 -11.89 3.67
C LEU A 26 8.03 -11.45 4.38
N GLY A 27 8.00 -11.27 5.72
CA GLY A 27 9.16 -10.96 6.56
C GLY A 27 9.44 -9.47 6.77
N PHE A 28 8.49 -8.57 6.43
CA PHE A 28 8.66 -7.14 6.64
C PHE A 28 8.05 -6.68 7.97
N ASP A 29 8.82 -5.93 8.76
CA ASP A 29 8.32 -5.25 9.97
C ASP A 29 7.51 -4.02 9.56
N ALA A 30 6.19 -4.21 9.44
CA ALA A 30 5.27 -3.21 8.96
C ALA A 30 4.35 -2.69 10.06
N GLN A 31 4.16 -1.37 10.06
CA GLN A 31 3.11 -0.66 10.75
C GLN A 31 2.22 0.02 9.72
N VAL A 32 0.91 -0.14 9.86
CA VAL A 32 -0.04 0.30 8.83
C VAL A 32 -0.95 1.43 9.32
N SER A 33 -1.35 2.28 8.40
CA SER A 33 -2.32 3.34 8.63
C SER A 33 -3.71 2.79 8.93
N SER A 34 -4.63 3.68 9.29
CA SER A 34 -6.04 3.40 9.47
C SER A 34 -6.86 4.49 8.82
N SER A 35 -8.04 4.15 8.31
CA SER A 35 -9.07 5.10 7.91
C SER A 35 -9.84 5.68 9.09
N MET A 36 -9.56 5.22 10.30
CA MET A 36 -10.16 5.72 11.55
C MET A 36 -9.21 6.71 12.24
N PRO A 37 -9.74 7.72 12.96
CA PRO A 37 -8.92 8.67 13.73
C PRO A 37 -8.01 7.98 14.74
N GLU A 38 -8.55 6.97 15.43
CA GLU A 38 -7.79 6.07 16.28
C GLU A 38 -7.52 4.78 15.52
N ASN A 39 -6.24 4.49 15.30
CA ASN A 39 -5.85 3.26 14.63
C ASN A 39 -6.08 2.08 15.58
N PRO A 40 -6.99 1.13 15.29
CA PRO A 40 -7.21 -0.05 16.13
C PRO A 40 -6.05 -1.05 15.98
N ALA A 41 -4.84 -0.60 16.33
CA ALA A 41 -3.61 -1.34 16.08
C ALA A 41 -3.58 -2.68 16.84
N GLU A 42 -4.07 -2.71 18.09
CA GLU A 42 -4.14 -3.94 18.90
C GLU A 42 -5.04 -4.99 18.22
N LEU A 43 -6.27 -4.61 17.85
CA LEU A 43 -7.20 -5.51 17.17
C LEU A 43 -6.63 -5.99 15.82
N LYS A 44 -6.00 -5.11 15.05
CA LYS A 44 -5.34 -5.50 13.80
C LYS A 44 -4.22 -6.50 14.05
N ASN A 45 -3.40 -6.27 15.07
CA ASN A 45 -2.33 -7.17 15.43
C ASN A 45 -2.86 -8.55 15.84
N GLU A 46 -3.89 -8.62 16.68
CA GLU A 46 -4.51 -9.90 17.10
C GLU A 46 -5.04 -10.69 15.89
N ILE A 47 -5.75 -10.01 14.98
CA ILE A 47 -6.28 -10.64 13.76
C ILE A 47 -5.14 -11.14 12.88
N VAL A 48 -4.10 -10.33 12.68
CA VAL A 48 -2.95 -10.69 11.87
C VAL A 48 -2.18 -11.86 12.47
N GLU A 49 -1.89 -11.84 13.76
CA GLU A 49 -1.22 -12.96 14.46
C GLU A 49 -2.02 -14.27 14.35
N SER A 50 -3.35 -14.19 14.45
CA SER A 50 -4.22 -15.34 14.23
C SER A 50 -4.17 -15.83 12.77
N ALA A 51 -4.11 -14.91 11.81
CA ALA A 51 -4.02 -15.24 10.39
C ALA A 51 -2.67 -15.87 10.03
N LEU A 52 -1.57 -15.37 10.57
CA LEU A 52 -0.22 -15.88 10.34
C LEU A 52 -0.06 -17.35 10.77
N LYS A 53 -0.78 -17.77 11.81
CA LYS A 53 -0.78 -19.18 12.25
C LYS A 53 -1.34 -20.17 11.21
N ARG A 54 -2.05 -19.69 10.20
CA ARG A 54 -2.60 -20.53 9.11
C ARG A 54 -1.62 -20.71 7.95
N ILE A 55 -0.48 -20.01 7.99
CA ILE A 55 0.54 -20.13 6.94
C ILE A 55 1.36 -21.38 7.19
N ASP A 56 1.40 -22.25 6.19
CA ASP A 56 2.11 -23.51 6.20
C ASP A 56 3.19 -23.58 5.11
N SER A 57 3.43 -22.46 4.41
CA SER A 57 4.40 -22.35 3.32
C SER A 57 4.88 -20.91 3.23
N ASP A 58 6.17 -20.72 2.98
CA ASP A 58 6.82 -19.44 2.72
C ASP A 58 6.72 -19.00 1.24
N HIS A 59 6.07 -19.81 0.39
CA HIS A 59 5.86 -19.46 -1.01
C HIS A 59 4.91 -18.26 -1.14
N PRO A 60 5.30 -17.18 -1.85
CA PRO A 60 4.54 -15.91 -1.87
C PRO A 60 3.07 -16.06 -2.28
N TYR A 61 2.77 -16.90 -3.28
CA TYR A 61 1.40 -17.14 -3.72
C TYR A 61 0.56 -17.87 -2.66
N SER A 62 1.17 -18.79 -1.89
CA SER A 62 0.49 -19.45 -0.77
C SER A 62 0.17 -18.47 0.35
N ILE A 63 1.10 -17.58 0.67
CA ILE A 63 0.90 -16.51 1.66
C ILE A 63 -0.28 -15.64 1.27
N VAL A 64 -0.26 -15.07 0.07
CA VAL A 64 -1.32 -14.16 -0.39
C VAL A 64 -2.68 -14.85 -0.47
N ALA A 65 -2.74 -16.12 -0.86
CA ALA A 65 -3.98 -16.89 -0.91
C ALA A 65 -4.59 -17.12 0.49
N LYS A 66 -3.78 -17.17 1.55
CA LYS A 66 -4.24 -17.46 2.93
C LYS A 66 -4.55 -16.21 3.75
N VAL A 67 -3.80 -15.12 3.54
CA VAL A 67 -3.90 -13.93 4.40
C VAL A 67 -4.04 -12.62 3.65
N GLY A 68 -3.94 -12.63 2.32
CA GLY A 68 -4.09 -11.45 1.46
C GLY A 68 -5.53 -11.22 0.99
N ASP A 69 -5.64 -10.33 0.04
CA ASP A 69 -6.85 -10.08 -0.75
C ASP A 69 -6.53 -10.16 -2.25
N PRO A 70 -7.52 -10.30 -3.12
CA PRO A 70 -7.30 -10.49 -4.56
C PRO A 70 -6.60 -9.31 -5.26
N MET A 71 -6.69 -8.10 -4.72
CA MET A 71 -6.05 -6.91 -5.30
C MET A 71 -4.53 -7.06 -5.29
N ILE A 72 -3.95 -7.54 -4.20
CA ILE A 72 -2.50 -7.62 -4.02
C ILE A 72 -1.82 -8.41 -5.16
N PRO A 73 -2.16 -9.69 -5.41
CA PRO A 73 -1.52 -10.47 -6.48
C PRO A 73 -1.89 -9.96 -7.88
N PHE A 74 -3.10 -9.42 -8.06
CA PHE A 74 -3.54 -8.89 -9.33
C PHE A 74 -2.71 -7.67 -9.73
N VAL A 75 -2.61 -6.67 -8.85
CA VAL A 75 -1.84 -5.44 -9.12
C VAL A 75 -0.35 -5.71 -9.21
N ALA A 76 0.18 -6.62 -8.38
CA ALA A 76 1.58 -7.02 -8.47
C ALA A 76 1.91 -7.71 -9.82
N GLY A 77 0.98 -8.53 -10.35
CA GLY A 77 1.11 -9.09 -11.70
C GLY A 77 1.10 -8.03 -12.78
N MET A 78 0.23 -7.02 -12.67
CA MET A 78 0.23 -5.86 -13.56
C MET A 78 1.55 -5.10 -13.49
N LEU A 79 2.06 -4.81 -12.29
CA LEU A 79 3.35 -4.15 -12.08
C LEU A 79 4.48 -4.95 -12.73
N SER A 80 4.55 -6.25 -12.45
CA SER A 80 5.58 -7.14 -13.00
C SER A 80 5.62 -7.12 -14.53
N ALA A 81 4.46 -7.18 -15.16
CA ALA A 81 4.37 -7.17 -16.62
C ALA A 81 4.62 -5.77 -17.21
N ALA A 82 4.02 -4.73 -16.66
CA ALA A 82 4.06 -3.38 -17.23
C ALA A 82 5.41 -2.69 -17.02
N SER A 83 6.07 -2.88 -15.86
CA SER A 83 7.34 -2.21 -15.55
C SER A 83 8.50 -2.64 -16.47
N GLY A 84 8.36 -3.75 -17.18
CA GLY A 84 9.32 -4.17 -18.19
C GLY A 84 9.29 -3.33 -19.49
N VAL A 85 8.20 -2.60 -19.74
CA VAL A 85 7.96 -1.90 -21.02
C VAL A 85 7.44 -0.47 -20.87
N SER A 86 7.11 -0.03 -19.65
CA SER A 86 6.52 1.29 -19.37
C SER A 86 6.84 1.71 -17.96
N ASN A 87 6.74 3.02 -17.67
CA ASN A 87 6.77 3.49 -16.29
C ASN A 87 5.47 3.11 -15.57
N VAL A 88 5.58 2.70 -14.32
CA VAL A 88 4.43 2.33 -13.49
C VAL A 88 4.44 3.11 -12.18
N MET A 89 3.35 3.78 -11.89
CA MET A 89 3.11 4.41 -10.60
C MET A 89 2.09 3.58 -9.80
N LEU A 90 2.50 3.10 -8.63
CA LEU A 90 1.58 2.56 -7.63
C LEU A 90 1.10 3.71 -6.74
N ALA A 91 -0.13 4.15 -6.93
CA ALA A 91 -0.72 5.28 -6.23
C ALA A 91 -1.54 4.79 -5.02
N GLY A 92 -1.01 4.99 -3.82
CA GLY A 92 -1.68 4.54 -2.59
C GLY A 92 -0.81 4.60 -1.35
N GLY A 93 -1.27 3.92 -0.30
CA GLY A 93 -0.59 3.82 0.99
C GLY A 93 -0.09 2.40 1.26
N THR A 94 -0.42 1.89 2.45
CA THR A 94 0.06 0.60 2.97
C THR A 94 -0.32 -0.59 2.08
N GLN A 95 -1.46 -0.52 1.41
CA GLN A 95 -1.89 -1.59 0.50
C GLN A 95 -0.95 -1.68 -0.72
N MET A 96 -0.49 -0.55 -1.25
CA MET A 96 0.51 -0.54 -2.32
C MET A 96 1.90 -0.99 -1.85
N ALA A 97 2.23 -0.79 -0.57
CA ALA A 97 3.42 -1.40 0.02
C ALA A 97 3.33 -2.94 0.01
N ALA A 98 2.16 -3.51 0.31
CA ALA A 98 1.95 -4.96 0.24
C ALA A 98 2.01 -5.49 -1.21
N VAL A 99 1.48 -4.74 -2.18
CA VAL A 99 1.63 -5.03 -3.61
C VAL A 99 3.10 -5.05 -4.00
N LEU A 100 3.88 -4.03 -3.62
CA LEU A 100 5.31 -3.94 -3.91
C LEU A 100 6.08 -5.09 -3.26
N ALA A 101 5.75 -5.44 -2.00
CA ALA A 101 6.37 -6.55 -1.29
C ALA A 101 6.11 -7.89 -1.97
N PHE A 102 4.90 -8.13 -2.44
CA PHE A 102 4.61 -9.33 -3.21
C PHE A 102 5.29 -9.29 -4.58
N ALA A 103 5.29 -8.15 -5.28
CA ALA A 103 5.96 -7.97 -6.56
C ALA A 103 7.47 -8.22 -6.45
N SER A 104 8.11 -7.84 -5.34
CA SER A 104 9.54 -8.10 -5.11
C SER A 104 9.89 -9.60 -5.05
N LYS A 105 8.90 -10.47 -4.77
CA LYS A 105 9.06 -11.92 -4.76
C LYS A 105 8.83 -12.59 -6.13
N ILE A 106 8.09 -11.91 -7.03
CA ILE A 106 7.77 -12.44 -8.36
C ILE A 106 8.56 -11.76 -9.48
N GLY A 107 9.22 -10.64 -9.18
CA GLY A 107 10.04 -9.85 -10.10
C GLY A 107 9.27 -8.69 -10.74
N PHE A 108 9.91 -7.52 -10.79
CA PHE A 108 9.47 -6.33 -11.49
C PHE A 108 10.67 -5.43 -11.78
N ASN A 109 10.52 -4.38 -12.59
CA ASN A 109 11.60 -3.43 -12.88
C ASN A 109 11.50 -2.23 -11.94
N GLU A 110 12.45 -2.10 -10.98
CA GLU A 110 12.49 -1.01 -10.01
C GLU A 110 12.74 0.35 -10.67
N GLU A 111 13.55 0.41 -11.74
CA GLU A 111 13.89 1.66 -12.44
C GLU A 111 12.67 2.32 -13.09
N ASN A 112 11.68 1.51 -13.48
CA ASN A 112 10.44 1.95 -14.10
C ASN A 112 9.27 2.03 -13.11
N THR A 113 9.53 1.95 -11.80
CA THR A 113 8.48 1.90 -10.77
C THR A 113 8.61 3.06 -9.81
N VAL A 114 7.50 3.68 -9.43
CA VAL A 114 7.41 4.76 -8.44
C VAL A 114 6.19 4.56 -7.54
N ILE A 115 6.31 4.95 -6.28
CA ILE A 115 5.18 5.04 -5.35
C ILE A 115 4.67 6.48 -5.33
N GLY A 116 3.39 6.69 -5.65
CA GLY A 116 2.67 7.95 -5.48
C GLY A 116 1.80 7.91 -4.23
N THR A 117 1.92 8.88 -3.33
CA THR A 117 1.11 8.91 -2.10
C THR A 117 0.85 10.33 -1.61
N THR A 118 0.14 10.47 -0.50
CA THR A 118 -0.12 11.77 0.12
C THR A 118 0.80 12.02 1.31
N SER A 119 0.98 13.31 1.64
CA SER A 119 1.68 13.72 2.85
C SER A 119 1.01 13.20 4.13
N TYR A 120 -0.28 12.90 4.10
CA TYR A 120 -1.01 12.29 5.22
C TYR A 120 -0.51 10.87 5.55
N ILE A 121 0.00 10.13 4.57
CA ILE A 121 0.61 8.82 4.78
C ILE A 121 2.08 8.95 5.19
N THR A 122 2.83 9.82 4.50
CA THR A 122 4.28 9.95 4.75
C THR A 122 4.62 10.68 6.04
N ASN A 123 3.67 11.44 6.62
CA ASN A 123 3.82 12.16 7.87
C ASN A 123 3.08 11.49 9.04
N ASP A 124 2.40 10.37 8.82
CA ASP A 124 1.74 9.61 9.88
C ASP A 124 2.81 8.91 10.74
N GLN A 125 2.96 9.37 11.98
CA GLN A 125 3.96 8.84 12.93
C GLN A 125 3.68 7.39 13.37
N ASN A 126 2.45 6.90 13.15
CA ASN A 126 2.08 5.52 13.46
C ASN A 126 2.41 4.55 12.31
N VAL A 127 3.01 5.05 11.24
CA VAL A 127 3.30 4.26 10.03
C VAL A 127 4.77 4.44 9.67
N ASN A 128 5.46 3.35 9.46
CA ASN A 128 6.86 3.35 9.00
C ASN A 128 6.97 3.28 7.46
N PHE A 129 6.07 3.99 6.75
CA PHE A 129 5.85 3.80 5.31
C PHE A 129 7.10 3.98 4.46
N LYS A 130 7.85 5.08 4.66
CA LYS A 130 9.06 5.36 3.87
C LYS A 130 10.13 4.29 4.06
N ASP A 131 10.41 3.96 5.33
CA ASP A 131 11.39 2.94 5.69
C ASP A 131 10.97 1.56 5.18
N LEU A 132 9.68 1.27 5.22
CA LEU A 132 9.11 0.03 4.72
C LEU A 132 9.32 -0.11 3.21
N ILE A 133 8.97 0.92 2.42
CA ILE A 133 9.19 0.91 0.96
C ILE A 133 10.66 0.70 0.64
N GLN A 134 11.57 1.42 1.30
CA GLN A 134 13.01 1.29 1.08
C GLN A 134 13.56 -0.09 1.45
N LYS A 135 12.98 -0.75 2.45
CA LYS A 135 13.33 -2.13 2.80
C LYS A 135 12.83 -3.17 1.78
N ILE A 136 11.71 -2.86 1.10
CA ILE A 136 11.13 -3.76 0.10
C ILE A 136 11.87 -3.66 -1.23
N ALA A 137 12.09 -2.42 -1.74
CA ALA A 137 12.70 -2.17 -3.05
C ALA A 137 13.25 -0.74 -3.12
N ASN A 138 14.22 -0.54 -4.00
CA ASN A 138 14.82 0.77 -4.24
C ASN A 138 14.00 1.58 -5.26
N VAL A 139 12.78 1.95 -4.88
CA VAL A 139 11.88 2.74 -5.73
C VAL A 139 11.65 4.13 -5.14
N PRO A 140 11.55 5.19 -5.96
CA PRO A 140 11.27 6.53 -5.46
C PRO A 140 9.85 6.64 -4.90
N ILE A 141 9.68 7.56 -3.94
CA ILE A 141 8.39 7.91 -3.34
C ILE A 141 8.09 9.36 -3.68
N ILE A 142 7.00 9.61 -4.38
CA ILE A 142 6.43 10.93 -4.60
C ILE A 142 5.31 11.14 -3.59
N SER A 143 5.43 12.21 -2.79
CA SER A 143 4.43 12.56 -1.78
C SER A 143 3.93 13.98 -2.00
N ILE A 144 2.61 14.13 -2.08
CA ILE A 144 1.96 15.41 -2.32
C ILE A 144 1.00 15.75 -1.17
N ASP A 145 0.88 17.04 -0.83
CA ASP A 145 -0.21 17.57 -0.01
C ASP A 145 -1.35 17.99 -0.94
N PRO A 146 -2.48 17.29 -0.98
CA PRO A 146 -3.62 17.66 -1.83
C PRO A 146 -4.40 18.87 -1.30
N GLY A 147 -3.97 19.50 -0.21
CA GLY A 147 -4.55 20.74 0.32
C GLY A 147 -5.95 20.59 0.91
N LEU A 148 -6.39 19.38 1.25
CA LEU A 148 -7.77 19.08 1.66
C LEU A 148 -8.20 19.81 2.94
N LYS A 149 -7.26 20.17 3.81
CA LYS A 149 -7.52 20.98 5.02
C LYS A 149 -8.14 22.36 4.72
N ASN A 150 -7.89 22.89 3.52
CA ASN A 150 -8.39 24.18 3.08
C ASN A 150 -9.73 24.08 2.31
N SER A 151 -10.28 22.89 2.16
CA SER A 151 -11.53 22.66 1.43
C SER A 151 -12.73 23.33 2.11
N GLN A 152 -13.71 23.76 1.32
CA GLN A 152 -15.01 24.19 1.82
C GLN A 152 -15.90 23.03 2.27
N TYR A 153 -15.62 21.81 1.81
CA TYR A 153 -16.40 20.61 2.09
C TYR A 153 -15.89 19.91 3.34
N SER A 154 -16.80 19.71 4.30
CA SER A 154 -16.47 19.07 5.60
C SER A 154 -15.89 17.67 5.45
N GLY A 155 -16.40 16.87 4.51
CA GLY A 155 -15.88 15.53 4.25
C GLY A 155 -14.42 15.53 3.78
N LEU A 156 -14.01 16.50 2.98
CA LEU A 156 -12.61 16.64 2.55
C LEU A 156 -11.71 17.15 3.68
N LYS A 157 -12.22 18.04 4.54
CA LYS A 157 -11.50 18.45 5.75
C LYS A 157 -11.29 17.27 6.70
N ALA A 158 -12.33 16.46 6.90
CA ALA A 158 -12.26 15.28 7.77
C ALA A 158 -11.15 14.30 7.32
N PHE A 159 -10.89 14.18 6.01
CA PHE A 159 -9.75 13.41 5.51
C PHE A 159 -8.41 13.94 6.05
N SER A 160 -8.21 15.27 6.08
CA SER A 160 -6.99 15.88 6.63
C SER A 160 -6.85 15.72 8.14
N GLU A 161 -7.95 15.46 8.84
CA GLU A 161 -8.03 15.22 10.28
C GLU A 161 -7.88 13.73 10.64
N GLY A 162 -7.71 12.87 9.64
CA GLY A 162 -7.50 11.44 9.83
C GLY A 162 -8.76 10.58 9.73
N PHE A 163 -9.92 11.19 9.46
CA PHE A 163 -11.14 10.44 9.19
C PHE A 163 -11.16 9.96 7.74
N ALA A 164 -11.61 8.71 7.54
CA ALA A 164 -11.79 8.14 6.20
C ALA A 164 -10.58 8.37 5.27
N LYS A 165 -9.37 7.98 5.69
CA LYS A 165 -8.14 8.06 4.87
C LYS A 165 -8.16 7.10 3.67
N GLU A 166 -9.31 6.60 3.30
CA GLU A 166 -9.51 5.82 2.10
C GLU A 166 -9.37 6.72 0.87
N GLY A 167 -8.78 6.19 -0.18
CA GLY A 167 -8.49 6.98 -1.38
C GLY A 167 -7.13 7.69 -1.37
N ALA A 168 -6.18 7.25 -0.52
CA ALA A 168 -4.79 7.68 -0.63
C ALA A 168 -4.24 7.44 -2.05
N GLY A 169 -4.75 6.42 -2.75
CA GLY A 169 -4.50 6.17 -4.15
C GLY A 169 -4.91 7.34 -5.04
N ALA A 170 -6.12 7.87 -4.89
CA ALA A 170 -6.56 9.04 -5.66
C ALA A 170 -5.69 10.27 -5.40
N GLY A 171 -5.31 10.52 -4.14
CA GLY A 171 -4.38 11.60 -3.79
C GLY A 171 -2.97 11.40 -4.36
N GLY A 172 -2.51 10.16 -4.48
CA GLY A 172 -1.22 9.83 -5.09
C GLY A 172 -1.17 10.00 -6.61
N THR A 173 -2.32 10.20 -7.26
CA THR A 173 -2.42 10.43 -8.71
C THR A 173 -2.47 11.92 -9.09
N THR A 174 -2.56 12.81 -8.12
CA THR A 174 -2.57 14.27 -8.34
C THR A 174 -1.16 14.81 -8.42
#